data_09c42b32dc044f9f754e6b11339dddc2
#
_entry.id   09c42b32dc044f9f754e6b11339dddc2
#
_cell.length_a   1.000
_cell.length_b   1.000
_cell.length_c   1.000
_cell.angle_alpha   90.00
_cell.angle_beta   90.00
_cell.angle_gamma   90.00
#
_symmetry.space_group_name_H-M   'P 1'
#
loop_
_entity.id
_entity.type
_entity.pdbx_description
1 polymer ?
#
loop_
_entity_poly.entity_id
_entity_poly.type
_entity_poly.pdbx_seq_one_letter_code
_entity_poly.pdbx_strand_id
1 'polypeptide(L)'
;VAFTKKPELKDMAVNVLTKAGAKAEIKGDRLYISGDLGAILGSATDMSEKLYNNDAKAVAAMYDLNPADAQVQAGGNAEEAIALKAARAWWYSLSPAIKALQKQDKVAEAKAVDQIMRRAIEPGNNFYSLNGAKVKDHVVLLTLMLVFYLLYTLWYGFSIFELFEGIGLAMTKSKTKSES
;
A
#
# COMPACT_ATOMS: atom_id res chain seq x y z
N VAL A 1 -3.88 -0.28 19.63
CA VAL A 1 -4.14 -0.90 18.31
C VAL A 1 -4.48 -2.37 18.51
N ALA A 2 -5.57 -2.88 17.94
CA ALA A 2 -5.96 -4.30 18.08
C ALA A 2 -5.30 -5.15 17.00
N PHE A 3 -4.60 -6.22 17.42
CA PHE A 3 -3.89 -7.17 16.54
C PHE A 3 -4.61 -8.53 16.44
N THR A 4 -5.93 -8.53 16.59
CA THR A 4 -6.78 -9.73 16.63
C THR A 4 -6.71 -10.58 15.36
N LYS A 5 -6.49 -9.94 14.19
CA LYS A 5 -6.54 -10.63 12.89
C LYS A 5 -5.22 -11.31 12.49
N LYS A 6 -4.09 -10.93 13.09
CA LYS A 6 -2.75 -11.39 12.70
C LYS A 6 -1.83 -11.53 13.91
N PRO A 7 -2.12 -12.47 14.84
CA PRO A 7 -1.35 -12.64 16.06
C PRO A 7 0.13 -12.99 15.79
N GLU A 8 0.42 -13.64 14.68
CA GLU A 8 1.77 -14.02 14.24
C GLU A 8 2.68 -12.84 13.90
N LEU A 9 2.11 -11.64 13.75
CA LEU A 9 2.87 -10.41 13.45
C LEU A 9 3.17 -9.58 14.72
N LYS A 10 2.67 -9.94 15.90
CA LYS A 10 2.81 -9.13 17.12
C LYS A 10 4.27 -8.88 17.48
N ASP A 11 5.08 -9.92 17.53
CA ASP A 11 6.49 -9.81 17.91
C ASP A 11 7.28 -9.01 16.87
N MET A 12 7.00 -9.22 15.59
CA MET A 12 7.60 -8.44 14.50
C MET A 12 7.20 -6.97 14.60
N ALA A 13 5.94 -6.67 14.93
CA ALA A 13 5.47 -5.30 15.10
C ALA A 13 6.17 -4.59 16.28
N VAL A 14 6.38 -5.27 17.38
CA VAL A 14 7.17 -4.74 18.51
C VAL A 14 8.60 -4.48 18.08
N ASN A 15 9.23 -5.41 17.38
CA ASN A 15 10.61 -5.28 16.90
C ASN A 15 10.75 -4.02 16.00
N VAL A 16 9.99 -3.93 14.92
CA VAL A 16 10.13 -2.82 13.95
C VAL A 16 9.83 -1.47 14.58
N LEU A 17 8.86 -1.38 15.49
CA LEU A 17 8.53 -0.15 16.20
C LEU A 17 9.61 0.25 17.22
N THR A 18 10.17 -0.72 17.95
CA THR A 18 11.25 -0.47 18.89
C THR A 18 12.50 0.00 18.18
N LYS A 19 12.86 -0.61 17.05
CA LYS A 19 13.97 -0.18 16.20
C LYS A 19 13.74 1.22 15.60
N ALA A 20 12.49 1.60 15.38
CA ALA A 20 12.12 2.97 14.98
C ALA A 20 12.15 3.98 16.13
N GLY A 21 12.58 3.59 17.34
CA GLY A 21 12.65 4.46 18.49
C GLY A 21 11.33 4.63 19.27
N ALA A 22 10.31 3.84 18.95
CA ALA A 22 9.06 3.85 19.70
C ALA A 22 9.09 2.88 20.89
N LYS A 23 8.30 3.18 21.92
CA LYS A 23 7.93 2.20 22.94
C LYS A 23 6.73 1.42 22.44
N ALA A 24 6.87 0.12 22.30
CA ALA A 24 5.83 -0.78 21.82
C ALA A 24 5.62 -1.91 22.84
N GLU A 25 4.41 -2.02 23.38
CA GLU A 25 4.05 -3.01 24.40
C GLU A 25 2.80 -3.76 23.98
N ILE A 26 2.81 -5.09 24.14
CA ILE A 26 1.64 -5.94 23.94
C ILE A 26 0.94 -6.12 25.28
N LYS A 27 -0.35 -5.75 25.35
CA LYS A 27 -1.22 -6.05 26.49
C LYS A 27 -2.48 -6.78 25.98
N GLY A 28 -2.52 -8.08 26.18
CA GLY A 28 -3.56 -8.95 25.62
C GLY A 28 -3.53 -8.93 24.08
N ASP A 29 -4.63 -8.53 23.48
CA ASP A 29 -4.76 -8.42 22.01
C ASP A 29 -4.39 -7.06 21.46
N ARG A 30 -3.92 -6.14 22.29
CA ARG A 30 -3.64 -4.76 21.88
C ARG A 30 -2.15 -4.46 21.92
N LEU A 31 -1.70 -3.79 20.89
CA LEU A 31 -0.38 -3.16 20.83
C LEU A 31 -0.51 -1.69 21.21
N TYR A 32 0.22 -1.27 22.22
CA TYR A 32 0.34 0.13 22.65
C TYR A 32 1.63 0.69 22.06
N ILE A 33 1.50 1.82 21.37
CA ILE A 33 2.61 2.47 20.68
C ILE A 33 2.73 3.89 21.24
N SER A 34 3.92 4.28 21.65
CA SER A 34 4.23 5.63 22.12
C SER A 34 5.62 6.01 21.64
N GLY A 35 5.76 7.21 21.08
CA GLY A 35 7.05 7.70 20.56
C GLY A 35 6.87 8.88 19.63
N ASP A 36 7.97 9.32 19.04
CA ASP A 36 7.96 10.34 18.00
C ASP A 36 7.38 9.76 16.71
N LEU A 37 6.27 10.35 16.26
CA LEU A 37 5.61 9.93 15.03
C LEU A 37 6.50 10.11 13.80
N GLY A 38 7.31 11.19 13.77
CA GLY A 38 8.24 11.46 12.67
C GLY A 38 9.28 10.36 12.54
N ALA A 39 9.90 9.93 13.63
CA ALA A 39 10.87 8.84 13.65
C ALA A 39 10.23 7.50 13.22
N ILE A 40 9.02 7.21 13.72
CA ILE A 40 8.27 5.99 13.34
C ILE A 40 7.98 5.98 11.84
N LEU A 41 7.45 7.07 11.28
CA LEU A 41 7.12 7.16 9.87
C LEU A 41 8.37 7.19 8.98
N GLY A 42 9.45 7.83 9.43
CA GLY A 42 10.76 7.81 8.76
C GLY A 42 11.28 6.38 8.61
N SER A 43 11.32 5.61 9.69
CA SER A 43 11.75 4.20 9.65
C SER A 43 10.89 3.34 8.72
N ALA A 44 9.56 3.55 8.73
CA ALA A 44 8.66 2.85 7.82
C ALA A 44 8.91 3.21 6.35
N THR A 45 9.25 4.47 6.07
CA THR A 45 9.58 4.94 4.72
C THR A 45 10.90 4.35 4.24
N ASP A 46 11.94 4.37 5.07
CA ASP A 46 13.26 3.81 4.76
C ASP A 46 13.18 2.30 4.46
N MET A 47 12.40 1.57 5.25
CA MET A 47 12.11 0.16 4.98
C MET A 47 11.40 -0.03 3.62
N SER A 48 10.43 0.82 3.33
CA SER A 48 9.66 0.74 2.09
C SER A 48 10.51 1.04 0.86
N GLU A 49 11.45 1.98 0.96
CA GLU A 49 12.42 2.30 -0.09
C GLU A 49 13.34 1.10 -0.38
N LYS A 50 13.83 0.44 0.67
CA LYS A 50 14.65 -0.77 0.52
C LYS A 50 13.87 -1.89 -0.17
N LEU A 51 12.62 -2.12 0.21
CA LEU A 51 11.75 -3.09 -0.47
C LEU A 51 11.51 -2.72 -1.93
N TYR A 52 11.19 -1.47 -2.21
CA TYR A 52 10.97 -1.00 -3.58
C TYR A 52 12.20 -1.22 -4.48
N ASN A 53 13.40 -1.11 -3.90
CA ASN A 53 14.67 -1.39 -4.57
C ASN A 53 15.06 -2.89 -4.56
N ASN A 54 14.17 -3.78 -4.12
CA ASN A 54 14.39 -5.23 -4.02
C ASN A 54 15.53 -5.63 -3.07
N ASP A 55 15.81 -4.83 -2.04
CA ASP A 55 16.88 -5.07 -1.07
C ASP A 55 16.33 -5.64 0.25
N ALA A 56 15.83 -6.88 0.18
CA ALA A 56 15.33 -7.61 1.35
C ALA A 56 16.39 -7.78 2.43
N LYS A 57 17.66 -7.94 2.03
CA LYS A 57 18.78 -8.09 2.96
C LYS A 57 19.01 -6.85 3.80
N ALA A 58 18.91 -5.65 3.19
CA ALA A 58 19.00 -4.40 3.92
C ALA A 58 17.81 -4.21 4.89
N VAL A 59 16.61 -4.67 4.54
CA VAL A 59 15.46 -4.67 5.46
C VAL A 59 15.70 -5.61 6.64
N ALA A 60 16.20 -6.83 6.41
CA ALA A 60 16.52 -7.76 7.47
C ALA A 60 17.59 -7.18 8.43
N ALA A 61 18.66 -6.57 7.88
CA ALA A 61 19.69 -5.93 8.67
C ALA A 61 19.18 -4.71 9.47
N MET A 62 18.27 -3.91 8.92
CA MET A 62 17.69 -2.73 9.58
C MET A 62 16.99 -3.07 10.90
N TYR A 63 16.39 -4.24 10.99
CA TYR A 63 15.63 -4.70 12.15
C TYR A 63 16.29 -5.86 12.91
N ASP A 64 17.55 -6.19 12.60
CA ASP A 64 18.30 -7.33 13.16
C ASP A 64 17.49 -8.65 13.05
N LEU A 65 16.85 -8.86 11.89
CA LEU A 65 16.04 -10.04 11.65
C LEU A 65 16.92 -11.22 11.19
N ASN A 66 16.66 -12.39 11.79
CA ASN A 66 17.31 -13.60 11.33
C ASN A 66 16.46 -14.28 10.25
N PRO A 67 16.97 -14.44 9.01
CA PRO A 67 16.24 -15.14 7.96
C PRO A 67 15.82 -16.57 8.32
N ALA A 68 16.55 -17.23 9.24
CA ALA A 68 16.19 -18.56 9.71
C ALA A 68 14.84 -18.62 10.47
N ASP A 69 14.37 -17.48 11.00
CA ASP A 69 13.08 -17.38 11.67
C ASP A 69 11.90 -17.17 10.69
N ALA A 70 12.20 -17.09 9.38
CA ALA A 70 11.18 -16.97 8.36
C ALA A 70 10.50 -18.30 8.09
N GLN A 71 9.17 -18.32 8.13
CA GLN A 71 8.40 -19.45 7.60
C GLN A 71 8.40 -19.33 6.06
N VAL A 72 9.27 -20.07 5.41
CA VAL A 72 9.41 -20.07 3.96
C VAL A 72 8.62 -21.23 3.37
N GLN A 73 7.81 -20.94 2.35
CA GLN A 73 7.23 -21.99 1.52
C GLN A 73 8.32 -22.65 0.68
N ALA A 74 8.12 -23.91 0.33
CA ALA A 74 9.12 -24.68 -0.43
C ALA A 74 9.58 -23.93 -1.70
N GLY A 75 10.89 -23.63 -1.79
CA GLY A 75 11.48 -22.88 -2.88
C GLY A 75 11.53 -21.35 -2.73
N GLY A 76 11.04 -20.78 -1.62
CA GLY A 76 11.10 -19.34 -1.35
C GLY A 76 12.43 -18.89 -0.74
N ASN A 77 12.70 -17.58 -0.86
CA ASN A 77 13.86 -16.93 -0.24
C ASN A 77 13.51 -16.50 1.19
N ALA A 78 14.29 -16.93 2.19
CA ALA A 78 14.07 -16.61 3.59
C ALA A 78 14.23 -15.10 3.89
N GLU A 79 15.17 -14.43 3.26
CA GLU A 79 15.37 -12.97 3.41
C GLU A 79 14.15 -12.20 2.89
N GLU A 80 13.58 -12.62 1.76
CA GLU A 80 12.35 -12.03 1.21
C GLU A 80 11.16 -12.24 2.14
N ALA A 81 10.97 -13.47 2.61
CA ALA A 81 9.85 -13.81 3.47
C ALA A 81 9.85 -12.97 4.76
N ILE A 82 11.03 -12.79 5.37
CA ILE A 82 11.14 -12.02 6.62
C ILE A 82 11.00 -10.52 6.38
N ALA A 83 11.53 -9.98 5.26
CA ALA A 83 11.37 -8.58 4.89
C ALA A 83 9.90 -8.23 4.61
N LEU A 84 9.18 -9.08 3.88
CA LEU A 84 7.74 -8.91 3.65
C LEU A 84 6.93 -9.08 4.94
N LYS A 85 7.37 -9.92 5.86
CA LYS A 85 6.76 -10.03 7.19
C LYS A 85 6.90 -8.73 7.98
N ALA A 86 8.07 -8.06 7.90
CA ALA A 86 8.27 -6.75 8.51
C ALA A 86 7.36 -5.67 7.88
N ALA A 87 7.22 -5.64 6.56
CA ALA A 87 6.31 -4.72 5.88
C ALA A 87 4.84 -4.92 6.30
N ARG A 88 4.42 -6.19 6.42
CA ARG A 88 3.08 -6.51 6.94
C ARG A 88 2.90 -6.08 8.40
N ALA A 89 3.93 -6.24 9.23
CA ALA A 89 3.89 -5.77 10.61
C ALA A 89 3.70 -4.25 10.70
N TRP A 90 4.38 -3.48 9.86
CA TRP A 90 4.15 -2.04 9.73
C TRP A 90 2.72 -1.71 9.32
N TRP A 91 2.21 -2.37 8.28
CA TRP A 91 0.83 -2.17 7.81
C TRP A 91 -0.20 -2.41 8.91
N TYR A 92 -0.09 -3.56 9.60
CA TYR A 92 -1.04 -3.92 10.66
C TYR A 92 -0.87 -3.10 11.94
N SER A 93 0.28 -2.46 12.15
CA SER A 93 0.50 -1.54 13.27
C SER A 93 -0.08 -0.15 12.98
N LEU A 94 0.16 0.39 11.78
CA LEU A 94 -0.19 1.76 11.43
C LEU A 94 -1.66 1.90 10.98
N SER A 95 -2.21 0.92 10.26
CA SER A 95 -3.59 1.00 9.76
C SER A 95 -4.63 1.25 10.86
N PRO A 96 -4.65 0.52 11.97
CA PRO A 96 -5.57 0.83 13.06
C PRO A 96 -5.15 2.05 13.90
N ALA A 97 -3.89 2.48 13.83
CA ALA A 97 -3.42 3.69 14.50
C ALA A 97 -4.09 4.96 13.95
N ILE A 98 -4.45 4.99 12.66
CA ILE A 98 -5.21 6.10 12.05
C ILE A 98 -6.49 6.38 12.83
N LYS A 99 -7.31 5.34 13.07
CA LYS A 99 -8.55 5.50 13.84
C LYS A 99 -8.29 5.86 15.31
N ALA A 100 -7.19 5.37 15.89
CA ALA A 100 -6.83 5.67 17.26
C ALA A 100 -6.39 7.14 17.42
N LEU A 101 -5.68 7.70 16.45
CA LEU A 101 -5.28 9.10 16.40
C LEU A 101 -6.49 10.02 16.18
N GLN A 102 -7.39 9.65 15.26
CA GLN A 102 -8.63 10.40 15.03
C GLN A 102 -9.50 10.51 16.30
N LYS A 103 -9.58 9.43 17.10
CA LYS A 103 -10.30 9.45 18.39
C LYS A 103 -9.65 10.34 19.46
N GLN A 104 -8.41 10.74 19.25
CA GLN A 104 -7.65 11.66 20.11
C GLN A 104 -7.61 13.08 19.53
N ASP A 105 -8.45 13.40 18.54
CA ASP A 105 -8.48 14.64 17.78
C ASP A 105 -7.16 15.00 17.07
N LYS A 106 -6.27 14.00 16.88
CA LYS A 106 -5.00 14.12 16.15
C LYS A 106 -5.19 13.83 14.67
N VAL A 107 -5.98 14.68 14.00
CA VAL A 107 -6.39 14.47 12.61
C VAL A 107 -5.22 14.66 11.63
N ALA A 108 -4.33 15.62 11.90
CA ALA A 108 -3.16 15.88 11.06
C ALA A 108 -2.18 14.70 11.08
N GLU A 109 -1.92 14.14 12.26
CA GLU A 109 -1.08 12.96 12.45
C GLU A 109 -1.71 11.71 11.80
N ALA A 110 -3.03 11.53 11.95
CA ALA A 110 -3.75 10.45 11.30
C ALA A 110 -3.62 10.52 9.76
N LYS A 111 -3.71 11.74 9.20
CA LYS A 111 -3.51 11.97 7.76
C LYS A 111 -2.07 11.69 7.31
N ALA A 112 -1.08 12.05 8.11
CA ALA A 112 0.33 11.76 7.83
C ALA A 112 0.57 10.23 7.78
N VAL A 113 0.03 9.49 8.75
CA VAL A 113 0.09 8.02 8.77
C VAL A 113 -0.54 7.44 7.50
N ASP A 114 -1.76 7.86 7.13
CA ASP A 114 -2.45 7.37 5.93
C ASP A 114 -1.66 7.66 4.65
N GLN A 115 -1.05 8.84 4.54
CA GLN A 115 -0.22 9.19 3.39
C GLN A 115 1.02 8.31 3.26
N ILE A 116 1.74 8.05 4.35
CA ILE A 116 2.93 7.18 4.32
C ILE A 116 2.53 5.74 4.00
N MET A 117 1.42 5.26 4.56
CA MET A 117 0.92 3.93 4.24
C MET A 117 0.66 3.76 2.75
N ARG A 118 -0.04 4.71 2.12
CA ARG A 118 -0.42 4.64 0.70
C ARG A 118 0.71 4.95 -0.27
N ARG A 119 1.64 5.82 0.12
CA ARG A 119 2.69 6.32 -0.80
C ARG A 119 4.04 5.66 -0.62
N ALA A 120 4.27 4.98 0.50
CA ALA A 120 5.53 4.30 0.78
C ALA A 120 5.31 2.80 1.06
N ILE A 121 4.58 2.44 2.12
CA ILE A 121 4.48 1.05 2.57
C ILE A 121 3.76 0.18 1.53
N GLU A 122 2.63 0.64 1.00
CA GLU A 122 1.87 -0.10 0.00
C GLU A 122 2.66 -0.29 -1.30
N PRO A 123 3.25 0.75 -1.93
CA PRO A 123 4.09 0.56 -3.10
C PRO A 123 5.32 -0.31 -2.83
N GLY A 124 6.03 -0.10 -1.72
CA GLY A 124 7.20 -0.90 -1.34
C GLY A 124 6.88 -2.39 -1.26
N ASN A 125 5.73 -2.75 -0.69
CA ASN A 125 5.30 -4.14 -0.62
C ASN A 125 4.76 -4.67 -1.97
N ASN A 126 3.99 -3.87 -2.71
CA ASN A 126 3.30 -4.33 -3.92
C ASN A 126 4.24 -4.41 -5.13
N PHE A 127 5.26 -3.57 -5.18
CA PHE A 127 6.24 -3.55 -6.27
C PHE A 127 7.53 -4.33 -5.95
N TYR A 128 7.62 -4.92 -4.76
CA TYR A 128 8.73 -5.78 -4.40
C TYR A 128 8.83 -6.97 -5.38
N SER A 129 10.06 -7.31 -5.79
CA SER A 129 10.35 -8.37 -6.76
C SER A 129 9.82 -8.12 -8.19
N LEU A 130 9.24 -6.95 -8.46
CA LEU A 130 8.85 -6.57 -9.81
C LEU A 130 10.02 -5.88 -10.52
N ASN A 131 10.56 -6.53 -11.54
CA ASN A 131 11.52 -5.90 -12.43
C ASN A 131 10.79 -5.02 -13.44
N GLY A 132 11.11 -3.72 -13.45
CA GLY A 132 10.54 -2.77 -14.40
C GLY A 132 10.88 -3.18 -15.84
N ALA A 133 9.86 -3.42 -16.67
CA ALA A 133 10.03 -3.66 -18.09
C ALA A 133 10.25 -2.33 -18.84
N LYS A 134 11.19 -2.32 -19.80
CA LYS A 134 11.40 -1.13 -20.63
C LYS A 134 10.23 -0.97 -21.59
N VAL A 135 9.61 0.21 -21.60
CA VAL A 135 8.48 0.53 -22.47
C VAL A 135 8.76 0.21 -23.94
N LYS A 136 9.99 0.47 -24.42
CA LYS A 136 10.41 0.20 -25.79
C LYS A 136 10.28 -1.27 -26.21
N ASP A 137 10.43 -2.21 -25.27
CA ASP A 137 10.37 -3.64 -25.55
C ASP A 137 8.91 -4.14 -25.67
N HIS A 138 7.96 -3.30 -25.25
CA HIS A 138 6.52 -3.59 -25.25
C HIS A 138 5.68 -2.60 -26.06
N VAL A 139 6.31 -1.77 -26.92
CA VAL A 139 5.61 -0.70 -27.69
C VAL A 139 4.44 -1.27 -28.50
N VAL A 140 4.65 -2.39 -29.20
CA VAL A 140 3.60 -3.01 -30.03
C VAL A 140 2.41 -3.43 -29.18
N LEU A 141 2.67 -4.11 -28.05
CA LEU A 141 1.62 -4.56 -27.14
C LEU A 141 0.87 -3.35 -26.52
N LEU A 142 1.61 -2.34 -26.06
CA LEU A 142 1.02 -1.13 -25.47
C LEU A 142 0.16 -0.37 -26.49
N THR A 143 0.64 -0.24 -27.74
CA THR A 143 -0.13 0.42 -28.80
C THR A 143 -1.42 -0.36 -29.10
N LEU A 144 -1.33 -1.71 -29.22
CA LEU A 144 -2.50 -2.55 -29.43
C LEU A 144 -3.51 -2.42 -28.29
N MET A 145 -3.05 -2.43 -27.05
CA MET A 145 -3.91 -2.25 -25.87
C MET A 145 -4.57 -0.87 -25.84
N LEU A 146 -3.85 0.18 -26.24
CA LEU A 146 -4.41 1.54 -26.32
C LEU A 146 -5.48 1.64 -27.43
N VAL A 147 -5.23 1.07 -28.60
CA VAL A 147 -6.22 1.02 -29.70
C VAL A 147 -7.44 0.23 -29.25
N PHE A 148 -7.23 -0.94 -28.66
CA PHE A 148 -8.33 -1.74 -28.12
C PHE A 148 -9.13 -0.98 -27.06
N TYR A 149 -8.47 -0.29 -26.13
CA TYR A 149 -9.12 0.55 -25.12
C TYR A 149 -9.97 1.64 -25.74
N LEU A 150 -9.45 2.32 -26.79
CA LEU A 150 -10.20 3.35 -27.50
C LEU A 150 -11.46 2.77 -28.17
N LEU A 151 -11.32 1.67 -28.90
CA LEU A 151 -12.46 1.01 -29.54
C LEU A 151 -13.50 0.51 -28.52
N TYR A 152 -13.03 -0.11 -27.45
CA TYR A 152 -13.90 -0.54 -26.34
C TYR A 152 -14.67 0.62 -25.71
N THR A 153 -13.97 1.74 -25.44
CA THR A 153 -14.58 2.91 -24.82
C THR A 153 -15.64 3.54 -25.71
N LEU A 154 -15.38 3.62 -27.03
CA LEU A 154 -16.35 4.10 -28.01
C LEU A 154 -17.57 3.16 -28.08
N TRP A 155 -17.34 1.87 -28.17
CA TRP A 155 -18.43 0.88 -28.20
C TRP A 155 -19.27 0.94 -26.93
N TYR A 156 -18.63 0.99 -25.78
CA TYR A 156 -19.32 1.12 -24.49
C TYR A 156 -20.17 2.41 -24.44
N GLY A 157 -19.63 3.53 -24.90
CA GLY A 157 -20.36 4.80 -25.01
C GLY A 157 -21.58 4.71 -25.92
N PHE A 158 -21.46 4.10 -27.08
CA PHE A 158 -22.60 3.84 -27.98
C PHE A 158 -23.62 2.90 -27.36
N SER A 159 -23.19 1.84 -26.69
CA SER A 159 -24.11 0.91 -26.03
C SER A 159 -24.93 1.58 -24.93
N ILE A 160 -24.32 2.48 -24.15
CA ILE A 160 -25.05 3.27 -23.15
C ILE A 160 -26.04 4.22 -23.81
N PHE A 161 -25.64 4.87 -24.92
CA PHE A 161 -26.52 5.77 -25.67
C PHE A 161 -27.78 5.03 -26.18
N GLU A 162 -27.58 3.91 -26.85
CA GLU A 162 -28.68 3.04 -27.34
C GLU A 162 -29.59 2.54 -26.19
N LEU A 163 -28.97 2.20 -25.05
CA LEU A 163 -29.74 1.80 -23.87
C LEU A 163 -30.68 2.92 -23.39
N PHE A 164 -30.14 4.15 -23.30
CA PHE A 164 -30.98 5.30 -22.88
C PHE A 164 -32.06 5.62 -23.88
N GLU A 165 -31.80 5.57 -25.19
CA GLU A 165 -32.86 5.72 -26.21
C GLU A 165 -33.90 4.62 -26.09
N GLY A 166 -33.50 3.37 -25.88
CA GLY A 166 -34.39 2.22 -25.73
C GLY A 166 -35.36 2.33 -24.54
N ILE A 167 -34.96 3.02 -23.46
CA ILE A 167 -35.84 3.31 -22.29
C ILE A 167 -36.53 4.68 -22.38
N GLY A 168 -36.49 5.35 -23.52
CA GLY A 168 -37.19 6.60 -23.78
C GLY A 168 -36.54 7.87 -23.22
N LEU A 169 -35.26 7.79 -22.79
CA LEU A 169 -34.47 8.94 -22.34
C LEU A 169 -33.68 9.50 -23.51
N ALA A 170 -34.26 10.45 -24.25
CA ALA A 170 -33.57 11.14 -25.32
C ALA A 170 -32.53 12.13 -24.75
N MET A 171 -31.25 11.88 -25.02
CA MET A 171 -30.17 12.80 -24.69
C MET A 171 -30.12 13.95 -25.70
N THR A 172 -30.72 15.09 -25.37
CA THR A 172 -30.62 16.31 -26.16
C THR A 172 -29.35 17.08 -25.82
N LYS A 173 -28.58 17.48 -26.85
CA LYS A 173 -27.45 18.41 -26.66
C LYS A 173 -27.94 19.68 -25.97
N SER A 174 -27.35 19.99 -24.80
CA SER A 174 -27.56 21.27 -24.14
C SER A 174 -27.21 22.39 -25.15
N LYS A 175 -28.18 23.21 -25.51
CA LYS A 175 -27.92 24.46 -26.29
C LYS A 175 -27.11 25.37 -25.39
N THR A 176 -25.84 25.63 -25.75
CA THR A 176 -25.07 26.72 -25.16
C THR A 176 -25.86 28.00 -25.37
N LYS A 177 -26.32 28.66 -24.31
CA LYS A 177 -26.82 30.03 -24.37
C LYS A 177 -25.66 30.89 -24.87
N SER A 178 -25.80 31.43 -26.06
CA SER A 178 -24.95 32.56 -26.47
C SER A 178 -25.36 33.74 -25.60
N GLU A 179 -24.48 34.14 -24.70
CA GLU A 179 -24.63 35.44 -24.03
C GLU A 179 -24.44 36.52 -25.10
N SER A 180 -25.50 37.25 -25.32
CA SER A 180 -25.48 38.51 -26.07
C SER A 180 -25.18 39.66 -25.13
#